data_3b82a1b4edf15f6a593d72566c63660c
#
_entry.id   3b82a1b4edf15f6a593d72566c63660c
#
_cell.length_a   1.000
_cell.length_b   1.000
_cell.length_c   1.000
_cell.angle_alpha   90.00
_cell.angle_beta   90.00
_cell.angle_gamma   90.00
#
_symmetry.space_group_name_H-M   'P 1'
#
loop_
_entity.id
_entity.type
_entity.pdbx_description
1 polymer ?
#
loop_
_entity_poly.entity_id
_entity_poly.type
_entity_poly.pdbx_seq_one_letter_code
_entity_poly.pdbx_strand_id
1 'polypeptide(L)'
;MRTNAQAAGLKDAVIVNTCAVTAEAERQARQTIRRLRRERPGARIIVTGCAAQLSPKKFADMPEVDRVVGNAEKLEPGGLVGDDGIHVSDIMEIKETAGHLLEGYEERTRAFVQVQQGCDHRCTFCIIPFARGRNRSVSIDRVIEQVQKLVSNGYK
;
A
#
# COMPACT_ATOMS: atom_id res chain seq x y z
N MET A 1 4.02 2.06 -5.12
CA MET A 1 3.42 3.30 -4.56
C MET A 1 4.16 4.56 -5.01
N ARG A 2 5.47 4.72 -4.76
CA ARG A 2 6.22 5.93 -5.21
C ARG A 2 6.08 6.13 -6.72
N THR A 3 6.34 5.10 -7.51
CA THR A 3 6.20 5.12 -8.97
C THR A 3 4.79 5.50 -9.41
N ASN A 4 3.74 4.92 -8.79
CA ASN A 4 2.35 5.25 -9.11
C ASN A 4 2.00 6.69 -8.72
N ALA A 5 2.50 7.18 -7.59
CA ALA A 5 2.29 8.56 -7.14
C ALA A 5 2.96 9.57 -8.10
N GLN A 6 4.19 9.27 -8.54
CA GLN A 6 4.92 10.10 -9.50
C GLN A 6 4.25 10.09 -10.88
N ALA A 7 3.88 8.90 -11.39
CA ALA A 7 3.18 8.76 -12.67
C ALA A 7 1.81 9.45 -12.68
N ALA A 8 1.15 9.52 -11.52
CA ALA A 8 -0.12 10.21 -11.33
C ALA A 8 0.01 11.71 -11.08
N GLY A 9 1.24 12.26 -11.14
CA GLY A 9 1.48 13.70 -10.98
C GLY A 9 1.19 14.25 -9.57
N LEU A 10 1.19 13.40 -8.55
CA LEU A 10 1.00 13.81 -7.15
C LEU A 10 2.14 14.73 -6.73
N LYS A 11 1.82 16.01 -6.56
CA LYS A 11 2.73 17.03 -6.04
C LYS A 11 2.38 17.28 -4.57
N ASP A 12 3.41 17.47 -3.76
CA ASP A 12 3.30 17.79 -2.33
C ASP A 12 2.34 16.86 -1.54
N ALA A 13 2.52 15.55 -1.72
CA ALA A 13 1.76 14.54 -0.98
C ALA A 13 2.68 13.67 -0.11
N VAL A 14 2.14 13.21 1.01
CA VAL A 14 2.80 12.26 1.92
C VAL A 14 1.95 11.00 2.01
N ILE A 15 2.54 9.85 1.65
CA ILE A 15 1.86 8.56 1.73
C ILE A 15 2.33 7.81 2.97
N VAL A 16 1.42 7.54 3.90
CA VAL A 16 1.68 6.77 5.12
C VAL A 16 1.12 5.36 4.95
N ASN A 17 2.03 4.39 4.83
CA ASN A 17 1.64 2.97 4.71
C ASN A 17 1.61 2.32 6.10
N THR A 18 0.42 1.97 6.58
CA THR A 18 0.18 1.51 7.95
C THR A 18 0.28 0.00 8.10
N CYS A 19 0.68 -0.45 9.28
CA CYS A 19 0.73 -1.85 9.68
C CYS A 19 -0.34 -2.14 10.74
N ALA A 20 -0.96 -3.34 10.68
CA ALA A 20 -1.98 -3.80 11.62
C ALA A 20 -1.53 -5.00 12.45
N VAL A 21 -0.25 -5.39 12.37
CA VAL A 21 0.25 -6.59 13.08
C VAL A 21 0.30 -6.36 14.58
N THR A 22 0.61 -5.13 15.01
CA THR A 22 0.66 -4.78 16.42
C THR A 22 -0.07 -3.47 16.71
N ALA A 23 -0.68 -3.37 17.89
CA ALA A 23 -1.30 -2.11 18.35
C ALA A 23 -0.26 -0.96 18.41
N GLU A 24 0.99 -1.28 18.74
CA GLU A 24 2.08 -0.31 18.78
C GLU A 24 2.37 0.26 17.37
N ALA A 25 2.40 -0.56 16.33
CA ALA A 25 2.59 -0.09 14.97
C ALA A 25 1.46 0.87 14.53
N GLU A 26 0.21 0.58 14.90
CA GLU A 26 -0.93 1.47 14.63
C GLU A 26 -0.80 2.79 15.41
N ARG A 27 -0.39 2.74 16.69
CA ARG A 27 -0.14 3.92 17.52
C ARG A 27 0.94 4.81 16.90
N GLN A 28 2.06 4.22 16.48
CA GLN A 28 3.17 4.93 15.82
C GLN A 28 2.72 5.55 14.49
N ALA A 29 1.90 4.85 13.71
CA ALA A 29 1.36 5.41 12.47
C ALA A 29 0.57 6.70 12.74
N ARG A 30 -0.35 6.69 13.72
CA ARG A 30 -1.11 7.90 14.09
C ARG A 30 -0.21 9.04 14.60
N GLN A 31 0.81 8.74 15.38
CA GLN A 31 1.76 9.76 15.83
C GLN A 31 2.55 10.34 14.66
N THR A 32 2.98 9.50 13.72
CA THR A 32 3.68 9.92 12.51
C THR A 32 2.81 10.83 11.65
N ILE A 33 1.53 10.49 11.45
CA ILE A 33 0.56 11.31 10.71
C ILE A 33 0.46 12.71 11.33
N ARG A 34 0.26 12.81 12.66
CA ARG A 34 0.19 14.10 13.37
C ARG A 34 1.47 14.91 13.26
N ARG A 35 2.62 14.24 13.33
CA ARG A 35 3.92 14.90 13.15
C ARG A 35 4.05 15.46 11.73
N LEU A 36 3.76 14.64 10.70
CA LEU A 36 3.85 15.03 9.30
C LEU A 36 2.94 16.22 8.96
N ARG A 37 1.74 16.28 9.52
CA ARG A 37 0.84 17.43 9.34
C ARG A 37 1.43 18.71 9.94
N ARG A 38 2.09 18.62 11.11
CA ARG A 38 2.77 19.81 11.72
C ARG A 38 3.98 20.23 10.92
N GLU A 39 4.77 19.29 10.42
CA GLU A 39 5.98 19.58 9.63
C GLU A 39 5.66 20.09 8.22
N ARG A 40 4.54 19.64 7.65
CA ARG A 40 4.11 19.97 6.29
C ARG A 40 2.62 20.29 6.23
N PRO A 41 2.19 21.47 6.71
CA PRO A 41 0.76 21.81 6.83
C PRO A 41 -0.02 21.79 5.52
N GLY A 42 0.63 22.14 4.41
CA GLY A 42 0.02 22.17 3.07
C GLY A 42 0.08 20.84 2.31
N ALA A 43 0.84 19.85 2.79
CA ALA A 43 0.97 18.59 2.09
C ALA A 43 -0.30 17.75 2.23
N ARG A 44 -0.71 17.08 1.15
CA ARG A 44 -1.81 16.12 1.18
C ARG A 44 -1.37 14.81 1.85
N ILE A 45 -2.03 14.42 2.95
CA ILE A 45 -1.71 13.20 3.69
C ILE A 45 -2.65 12.08 3.27
N ILE A 46 -2.08 11.06 2.63
CA ILE A 46 -2.77 9.87 2.14
C ILE A 46 -2.37 8.69 3.03
N VAL A 47 -3.34 8.04 3.65
CA VAL A 47 -3.10 6.89 4.53
C VAL A 47 -3.55 5.61 3.83
N THR A 48 -2.71 4.59 3.87
CA THR A 48 -2.99 3.27 3.29
C THR A 48 -2.37 2.17 4.14
N GLY A 49 -2.48 0.93 3.70
CA GLY A 49 -1.89 -0.23 4.37
C GLY A 49 -2.89 -1.03 5.20
N CYS A 50 -2.39 -2.02 5.93
CA CYS A 50 -3.26 -3.01 6.58
C CYS A 50 -4.16 -2.40 7.66
N ALA A 51 -3.67 -1.44 8.45
CA ALA A 51 -4.52 -0.81 9.46
C ALA A 51 -5.59 0.11 8.82
N ALA A 52 -5.24 0.81 7.75
CA ALA A 52 -6.19 1.62 6.98
C ALA A 52 -7.27 0.75 6.30
N GLN A 53 -6.90 -0.42 5.79
CA GLN A 53 -7.84 -1.39 5.21
C GLN A 53 -8.85 -1.90 6.24
N LEU A 54 -8.40 -2.22 7.45
CA LEU A 54 -9.24 -2.81 8.49
C LEU A 54 -10.12 -1.81 9.23
N SER A 55 -9.64 -0.59 9.38
CA SER A 55 -10.30 0.44 10.16
C SER A 55 -10.19 1.81 9.47
N PRO A 56 -10.74 1.95 8.25
CA PRO A 56 -10.56 3.16 7.46
C PRO A 56 -11.13 4.40 8.18
N LYS A 57 -12.26 4.28 8.86
CA LYS A 57 -12.88 5.37 9.62
C LYS A 57 -11.96 5.93 10.70
N LYS A 58 -11.21 5.09 11.42
CA LYS A 58 -10.27 5.58 12.45
C LYS A 58 -9.22 6.54 11.92
N PHE A 59 -8.83 6.39 10.65
CA PHE A 59 -7.88 7.29 10.00
C PHE A 59 -8.58 8.47 9.34
N ALA A 60 -9.75 8.26 8.74
CA ALA A 60 -10.53 9.32 8.13
C ALA A 60 -11.05 10.35 9.16
N ASP A 61 -11.34 9.91 10.40
CA ASP A 61 -11.76 10.78 11.49
C ASP A 61 -10.61 11.64 12.07
N MET A 62 -9.36 11.42 11.60
CA MET A 62 -8.22 12.25 11.98
C MET A 62 -8.19 13.52 11.13
N PRO A 63 -8.21 14.74 11.73
CA PRO A 63 -8.19 15.99 10.98
C PRO A 63 -6.91 16.21 10.18
N GLU A 64 -5.87 15.40 10.46
CA GLU A 64 -4.62 15.44 9.75
C GLU A 64 -4.64 14.63 8.43
N VAL A 65 -5.65 13.80 8.20
CA VAL A 65 -5.73 12.88 7.07
C VAL A 65 -6.69 13.43 6.02
N ASP A 66 -6.22 13.53 4.80
CA ASP A 66 -7.05 14.00 3.68
C ASP A 66 -7.70 12.80 2.96
N ARG A 67 -6.97 11.70 2.81
CA ARG A 67 -7.45 10.54 2.05
C ARG A 67 -7.03 9.21 2.67
N VAL A 68 -7.95 8.24 2.70
CA VAL A 68 -7.68 6.85 3.10
C VAL A 68 -7.87 5.94 1.91
N VAL A 69 -6.85 5.14 1.58
CA VAL A 69 -6.83 4.27 0.40
C VAL A 69 -6.57 2.83 0.81
N GLY A 70 -7.37 1.91 0.32
CA GLY A 70 -7.26 0.48 0.60
C GLY A 70 -6.02 -0.18 -0.04
N ASN A 71 -5.86 -1.47 0.29
CA ASN A 71 -4.72 -2.25 -0.17
C ASN A 71 -4.83 -2.66 -1.66
N ALA A 72 -6.02 -2.71 -2.22
CA ALA A 72 -6.24 -2.93 -3.64
C ALA A 72 -6.00 -1.64 -4.41
N GLU A 73 -6.69 -0.57 -4.04
CA GLU A 73 -6.72 0.71 -4.74
C GLU A 73 -5.34 1.37 -4.82
N LYS A 74 -4.51 1.25 -3.78
CA LYS A 74 -3.15 1.82 -3.80
C LYS A 74 -2.25 1.28 -4.91
N LEU A 75 -2.59 0.12 -5.46
CA LEU A 75 -1.83 -0.55 -6.52
C LEU A 75 -2.35 -0.21 -7.91
N GLU A 76 -3.56 0.33 -8.00
CA GLU A 76 -4.16 0.75 -9.27
C GLU A 76 -3.52 2.03 -9.79
N PRO A 77 -3.40 2.17 -11.13
CA PRO A 77 -3.01 3.44 -11.74
C PRO A 77 -4.01 4.54 -11.30
N GLY A 78 -3.49 5.61 -10.71
CA GLY A 78 -4.33 6.70 -10.21
C GLY A 78 -5.04 6.46 -8.87
N GLY A 79 -4.98 5.27 -8.27
CA GLY A 79 -5.67 4.97 -7.02
C GLY A 79 -5.28 5.85 -5.82
N LEU A 80 -4.09 6.45 -5.87
CA LEU A 80 -3.63 7.41 -4.87
C LEU A 80 -4.10 8.85 -5.15
N VAL A 81 -4.70 9.10 -6.32
CA VAL A 81 -5.19 10.42 -6.74
C VAL A 81 -6.71 10.44 -6.69
N GLY A 82 -7.30 11.63 -6.71
CA GLY A 82 -8.75 11.85 -6.69
C GLY A 82 -9.21 12.53 -5.42
N ASP A 83 -10.50 12.47 -5.12
CA ASP A 83 -11.13 13.21 -4.02
C ASP A 83 -10.67 12.71 -2.65
N ASP A 84 -10.82 13.56 -1.65
CA ASP A 84 -10.57 13.24 -0.25
C ASP A 84 -11.59 12.21 0.27
N GLY A 85 -11.33 11.65 1.45
CA GLY A 85 -12.21 10.69 2.08
C GLY A 85 -11.74 9.24 2.00
N ILE A 86 -12.69 8.30 2.11
CA ILE A 86 -12.42 6.87 2.21
C ILE A 86 -12.61 6.19 0.86
N HIS A 87 -11.55 5.55 0.36
CA HIS A 87 -11.53 4.77 -0.88
C HIS A 87 -10.97 3.38 -0.56
N VAL A 88 -11.78 2.55 0.05
CA VAL A 88 -11.41 1.22 0.55
C VAL A 88 -12.52 0.24 0.20
N SER A 89 -12.25 -0.65 -0.74
CA SER A 89 -13.16 -1.74 -1.13
C SER A 89 -13.05 -2.93 -0.18
N ASP A 90 -14.02 -3.84 -0.24
CA ASP A 90 -13.91 -5.12 0.46
C ASP A 90 -12.77 -5.94 -0.15
N ILE A 91 -11.71 -6.10 0.62
CA ILE A 91 -10.52 -6.84 0.20
C ILE A 91 -10.80 -8.32 -0.09
N MET A 92 -11.90 -8.87 0.43
CA MET A 92 -12.30 -10.25 0.22
C MET A 92 -12.88 -10.51 -1.18
N GLU A 93 -13.38 -9.46 -1.83
CA GLU A 93 -13.93 -9.53 -3.19
C GLU A 93 -12.84 -9.45 -4.27
N ILE A 94 -11.64 -9.02 -3.91
CA ILE A 94 -10.53 -8.87 -4.85
C ILE A 94 -9.99 -10.24 -5.25
N LYS A 95 -10.13 -10.59 -6.53
CA LYS A 95 -9.75 -11.90 -7.09
C LYS A 95 -8.35 -11.91 -7.71
N GLU A 96 -7.86 -10.77 -8.15
CA GLU A 96 -6.59 -10.65 -8.84
C GLU A 96 -5.56 -9.87 -8.04
N THR A 97 -4.29 -10.17 -8.25
CA THR A 97 -3.19 -9.35 -7.74
C THR A 97 -2.84 -8.33 -8.80
N ALA A 98 -2.87 -7.05 -8.45
CA ALA A 98 -2.41 -6.01 -9.34
C ALA A 98 -0.95 -6.28 -9.73
N GLY A 99 -0.73 -6.54 -11.01
CA GLY A 99 0.61 -6.69 -11.56
C GLY A 99 1.28 -5.33 -11.62
N HIS A 100 2.40 -5.18 -10.96
CA HIS A 100 3.24 -3.99 -11.10
C HIS A 100 4.66 -4.43 -11.43
N LEU A 101 5.14 -3.91 -12.53
CA LEU A 101 6.51 -4.10 -12.97
C LEU A 101 7.35 -2.95 -12.38
N LEU A 102 8.26 -3.29 -11.50
CA LEU A 102 9.21 -2.35 -10.91
C LEU A 102 10.50 -2.36 -11.72
N GLU A 103 11.00 -1.17 -12.02
CA GLU A 103 12.27 -1.00 -12.71
C GLU A 103 13.47 -1.30 -11.82
N GLY A 104 13.30 -1.16 -10.51
CA GLY A 104 14.32 -1.40 -9.51
C GLY A 104 13.95 -0.82 -8.16
N TYR A 105 14.88 -0.91 -7.23
CA TYR A 105 14.80 -0.31 -5.90
C TYR A 105 15.98 0.63 -5.74
N GLU A 106 15.71 1.93 -5.73
CA GLU A 106 16.73 2.96 -5.56
C GLU A 106 17.65 2.64 -4.36
N GLU A 107 18.94 2.67 -4.58
CA GLU A 107 19.99 2.47 -3.56
C GLU A 107 20.01 1.08 -2.89
N ARG A 108 19.33 0.08 -3.42
CA ARG A 108 19.33 -1.28 -2.87
C ARG A 108 19.99 -2.27 -3.80
N THR A 109 20.85 -3.11 -3.21
CA THR A 109 21.51 -4.24 -3.90
C THR A 109 20.62 -5.47 -4.03
N ARG A 110 19.47 -5.49 -3.33
CA ARG A 110 18.52 -6.61 -3.33
C ARG A 110 17.17 -6.16 -3.85
N ALA A 111 16.60 -6.94 -4.75
CA ALA A 111 15.23 -6.76 -5.22
C ALA A 111 14.27 -7.69 -4.48
N PHE A 112 13.04 -7.22 -4.29
CA PHE A 112 11.93 -8.02 -3.75
C PHE A 112 10.92 -8.24 -4.87
N VAL A 113 10.62 -9.50 -5.15
CA VAL A 113 9.60 -9.88 -6.13
C VAL A 113 8.40 -10.45 -5.39
N GLN A 114 7.25 -9.82 -5.58
CA GLN A 114 6.01 -10.32 -5.01
C GLN A 114 5.49 -11.47 -5.86
N VAL A 115 5.38 -12.65 -5.29
CA VAL A 115 4.85 -13.86 -5.95
C VAL A 115 3.45 -14.22 -5.47
N GLN A 116 3.06 -13.73 -4.30
CA GLN A 116 1.77 -14.06 -3.66
C GLN A 116 1.32 -12.92 -2.75
N GLN A 117 0.00 -12.76 -2.60
CA GLN A 117 -0.62 -11.86 -1.64
C GLN A 117 -1.84 -12.51 -1.01
N GLY A 118 -2.17 -12.13 0.24
CA GLY A 118 -3.30 -12.68 0.98
C GLY A 118 -3.02 -14.06 1.57
N CYS A 119 -4.04 -14.65 2.19
CA CYS A 119 -3.96 -15.99 2.78
C CYS A 119 -5.37 -16.56 3.01
N ASP A 120 -5.58 -17.84 2.70
CA ASP A 120 -6.86 -18.53 2.93
C ASP A 120 -6.95 -19.20 4.29
N HIS A 121 -5.84 -19.31 5.02
CA HIS A 121 -5.86 -19.82 6.38
C HIS A 121 -6.53 -18.84 7.34
N ARG A 122 -7.24 -19.37 8.34
CA ARG A 122 -7.98 -18.60 9.36
C ARG A 122 -7.39 -18.85 10.76
N CYS A 123 -6.07 -18.67 10.90
CA CYS A 123 -5.42 -18.76 12.20
C CYS A 123 -6.01 -17.71 13.17
N THR A 124 -6.28 -18.11 14.39
CA THR A 124 -7.04 -17.31 15.38
C THR A 124 -6.43 -15.93 15.68
N PHE A 125 -5.12 -15.80 15.57
CA PHE A 125 -4.37 -14.56 15.84
C PHE A 125 -4.03 -13.77 14.58
N CYS A 126 -4.34 -14.29 13.39
CA CYS A 126 -3.80 -13.73 12.15
C CYS A 126 -4.72 -12.70 11.49
N ILE A 127 -4.21 -11.50 11.29
CA ILE A 127 -4.93 -10.40 10.66
C ILE A 127 -4.81 -10.39 9.12
N ILE A 128 -3.91 -11.20 8.55
CA ILE A 128 -3.58 -11.15 7.11
C ILE A 128 -4.79 -11.37 6.20
N PRO A 129 -5.65 -12.38 6.42
CA PRO A 129 -6.81 -12.59 5.54
C PRO A 129 -7.75 -11.38 5.48
N PHE A 130 -7.91 -10.71 6.61
CA PHE A 130 -8.80 -9.56 6.73
C PHE A 130 -8.20 -8.27 6.15
N ALA A 131 -6.87 -8.14 6.22
CA ALA A 131 -6.17 -6.95 5.74
C ALA A 131 -5.74 -7.04 4.27
N ARG A 132 -5.48 -8.27 3.77
CA ARG A 132 -4.93 -8.51 2.42
C ARG A 132 -5.80 -9.42 1.56
N GLY A 133 -6.90 -9.95 2.11
CA GLY A 133 -7.85 -10.79 1.40
C GLY A 133 -7.40 -12.24 1.24
N ARG A 134 -8.08 -12.94 0.34
CA ARG A 134 -7.79 -14.32 -0.03
C ARG A 134 -6.42 -14.47 -0.67
N ASN A 135 -5.91 -15.69 -0.66
CA ASN A 135 -4.67 -16.02 -1.36
C ASN A 135 -4.80 -15.74 -2.86
N ARG A 136 -3.87 -14.98 -3.39
CA ARG A 136 -3.76 -14.67 -4.82
C ARG A 136 -2.31 -14.75 -5.23
N SER A 137 -2.01 -15.65 -6.15
CA SER A 137 -0.67 -15.80 -6.72
C SER A 137 -0.51 -14.94 -7.97
N VAL A 138 0.68 -14.42 -8.16
CA VAL A 138 1.08 -13.79 -9.43
C VAL A 138 1.39 -14.89 -10.42
N SER A 139 0.97 -14.76 -11.69
CA SER A 139 1.29 -15.76 -12.71
C SER A 139 2.80 -15.87 -12.95
N ILE A 140 3.25 -17.05 -13.34
CA ILE A 140 4.67 -17.33 -13.62
C ILE A 140 5.22 -16.36 -14.65
N ASP A 141 4.48 -16.10 -15.72
CA ASP A 141 4.90 -15.20 -16.80
C ASP A 141 5.19 -13.78 -16.27
N ARG A 142 4.34 -13.27 -15.38
CA ARG A 142 4.54 -11.96 -14.74
C ARG A 142 5.73 -11.94 -13.81
N VAL A 143 5.98 -13.04 -13.10
CA VAL A 143 7.18 -13.17 -12.25
C VAL A 143 8.45 -13.17 -13.10
N ILE A 144 8.45 -13.92 -14.21
CA ILE A 144 9.57 -13.96 -15.15
C ILE A 144 9.82 -12.57 -15.75
N GLU A 145 8.78 -11.89 -16.24
CA GLU A 145 8.88 -10.54 -16.80
C GLU A 145 9.49 -9.55 -15.78
N GLN A 146 9.05 -9.61 -14.51
CA GLN A 146 9.60 -8.77 -13.45
C GLN A 146 11.09 -9.08 -13.18
N VAL A 147 11.46 -10.35 -13.14
CA VAL A 147 12.86 -10.76 -12.93
C VAL A 147 13.73 -10.30 -14.10
N GLN A 148 13.29 -10.52 -15.34
CA GLN A 148 14.01 -10.08 -16.53
C GLN A 148 14.23 -8.56 -16.53
N LYS A 149 13.22 -7.80 -16.16
CA LYS A 149 13.31 -6.34 -16.06
C LYS A 149 14.32 -5.90 -14.97
N LEU A 150 14.34 -6.56 -13.84
CA LEU A 150 15.31 -6.29 -12.78
C LEU A 150 16.75 -6.64 -13.24
N VAL A 151 16.94 -7.78 -13.88
CA VAL A 151 18.25 -8.19 -14.40
C VAL A 151 18.75 -7.22 -15.47
N SER A 152 17.88 -6.79 -16.41
CA SER A 152 18.26 -5.80 -17.43
C SER A 152 18.65 -4.44 -16.82
N ASN A 153 18.16 -4.12 -15.63
CA ASN A 153 18.50 -2.92 -14.86
C ASN A 153 19.68 -3.12 -13.88
N GLY A 154 20.43 -4.22 -14.02
CA GLY A 154 21.70 -4.46 -13.33
C GLY A 154 21.62 -5.26 -12.02
N TYR A 155 20.45 -5.76 -11.65
CA TYR A 155 20.34 -6.71 -10.54
C TYR A 155 20.94 -8.07 -10.94
N LYS A 156 21.68 -8.70 -10.01
CA LYS A 156 22.36 -9.99 -10.20
C LYS A 156 21.73 -11.06 -9.33
#